data_08dddc769463111ead55d900bcc7ba35
#
_entry.id   08dddc769463111ead55d900bcc7ba35
#
_cell.length_a   1.000
_cell.length_b   1.000
_cell.length_c   1.000
_cell.angle_alpha   90.00
_cell.angle_beta   90.00
_cell.angle_gamma   90.00
#
_symmetry.space_group_name_H-M   'P 1'
#
loop_
_entity.id
_entity.type
_entity.pdbx_description
1 polymer ?
#
loop_
_entity_poly.entity_id
_entity_poly.type
_entity_poly.pdbx_seq_one_letter_code
_entity_poly.pdbx_strand_id
1 'polypeptide(L)'
;MQIQSHIELTDEEFELQFQRFTFKPTLFSHEAHLRLAYIHIRKYGMAQAEINMVRQIKEYAEYYGANDKFNKTVTIASVKVMNHFIEKATKDSFHELIEEFPNLMQDFRSILSQHYSFNVFGDRRAKKEFIEPDLLHF
;
A
#
# COMPACT_ATOMS: atom_id res chain seq x y z
N MET A 1 18.88 -10.63 -16.44
CA MET A 1 18.29 -11.58 -15.46
C MET A 1 17.03 -11.00 -14.84
N GLN A 2 15.96 -11.78 -14.77
CA GLN A 2 14.70 -11.29 -14.19
C GLN A 2 14.74 -11.38 -12.68
N ILE A 3 14.17 -10.35 -12.01
CA ILE A 3 14.04 -10.36 -10.56
C ILE A 3 12.96 -11.37 -10.13
N GLN A 4 13.07 -11.87 -8.90
CA GLN A 4 12.13 -12.79 -8.30
C GLN A 4 11.25 -12.11 -7.23
N SER A 5 11.62 -10.92 -6.78
CA SER A 5 10.94 -10.20 -5.71
C SER A 5 11.31 -8.71 -5.75
N HIS A 6 10.42 -7.86 -5.20
CA HIS A 6 10.71 -6.43 -5.05
C HIS A 6 11.95 -6.18 -4.19
N ILE A 7 12.31 -7.13 -3.33
CA ILE A 7 13.44 -7.00 -2.41
C ILE A 7 14.77 -6.79 -3.18
N GLU A 8 14.87 -7.32 -4.39
CA GLU A 8 16.06 -7.19 -5.22
C GLU A 8 16.25 -5.80 -5.82
N LEU A 9 15.26 -4.93 -5.69
CA LEU A 9 15.30 -3.57 -6.22
C LEU A 9 15.57 -2.56 -5.10
N THR A 10 16.34 -1.51 -5.44
CA THR A 10 16.42 -0.34 -4.57
C THR A 10 15.07 0.38 -4.54
N ASP A 11 14.89 1.29 -3.59
CA ASP A 11 13.64 2.06 -3.52
C ASP A 11 13.39 2.84 -4.81
N GLU A 12 14.44 3.48 -5.36
CA GLU A 12 14.32 4.23 -6.61
C GLU A 12 13.98 3.33 -7.80
N GLU A 13 14.60 2.16 -7.87
CA GLU A 13 14.33 1.20 -8.95
C GLU A 13 12.90 0.69 -8.87
N PHE A 14 12.43 0.35 -7.68
CA PHE A 14 11.08 -0.15 -7.49
C PHE A 14 10.03 0.91 -7.85
N GLU A 15 10.21 2.12 -7.32
CA GLU A 15 9.31 3.24 -7.61
C GLU A 15 9.21 3.48 -9.11
N LEU A 16 10.35 3.51 -9.80
CA LEU A 16 10.40 3.79 -11.24
C LEU A 16 9.76 2.68 -12.06
N GLN A 17 10.07 1.43 -11.76
CA GLN A 17 9.50 0.29 -12.48
C GLN A 17 7.98 0.22 -12.30
N PHE A 18 7.49 0.50 -11.09
CA PHE A 18 6.05 0.52 -10.87
C PHE A 18 5.38 1.62 -11.70
N GLN A 19 5.95 2.82 -11.68
CA GLN A 19 5.47 3.99 -12.42
C GLN A 19 5.41 3.73 -13.94
N ARG A 20 6.38 2.98 -14.45
CA ARG A 20 6.52 2.69 -15.89
C ARG A 20 5.83 1.41 -16.33
N PHE A 21 5.12 0.74 -15.42
CA PHE A 21 4.42 -0.52 -15.66
C PHE A 21 5.35 -1.66 -16.07
N THR A 22 6.63 -1.59 -15.68
CA THR A 22 7.62 -2.64 -15.95
C THR A 22 7.79 -3.60 -14.77
N PHE A 23 7.27 -3.24 -13.59
CA PHE A 23 7.24 -4.16 -12.46
C PHE A 23 6.13 -5.19 -12.69
N LYS A 24 6.47 -6.48 -12.64
CA LYS A 24 5.51 -7.54 -12.98
C LYS A 24 4.39 -7.66 -11.94
N PRO A 25 3.12 -7.74 -12.37
CA PRO A 25 2.00 -7.90 -11.43
C PRO A 25 2.11 -9.14 -10.54
N THR A 26 2.72 -10.22 -11.00
CA THR A 26 2.91 -11.43 -10.21
C THR A 26 3.82 -11.21 -9.02
N LEU A 27 4.63 -10.17 -9.03
CA LEU A 27 5.53 -9.80 -7.93
C LEU A 27 4.94 -8.75 -7.00
N PHE A 28 3.79 -8.16 -7.36
CA PHE A 28 3.17 -7.11 -6.57
C PHE A 28 2.35 -7.72 -5.44
N SER A 29 3.06 -8.23 -4.44
CA SER A 29 2.52 -8.85 -3.24
C SER A 29 2.01 -7.80 -2.26
N HIS A 30 1.38 -8.26 -1.17
CA HIS A 30 1.02 -7.39 -0.05
C HIS A 30 2.24 -6.64 0.49
N GLU A 31 3.35 -7.35 0.65
CA GLU A 31 4.61 -6.73 1.11
C GLU A 31 5.08 -5.64 0.15
N ALA A 32 5.06 -5.92 -1.15
CA ALA A 32 5.44 -4.93 -2.17
C ALA A 32 4.53 -3.71 -2.13
N HIS A 33 3.23 -3.91 -1.93
CA HIS A 33 2.27 -2.82 -1.80
C HIS A 33 2.59 -1.94 -0.58
N LEU A 34 2.84 -2.56 0.57
CA LEU A 34 3.20 -1.82 1.78
C LEU A 34 4.52 -1.09 1.61
N ARG A 35 5.50 -1.71 0.96
CA ARG A 35 6.79 -1.05 0.69
C ARG A 35 6.62 0.16 -0.22
N LEU A 36 5.76 0.06 -1.23
CA LEU A 36 5.51 1.18 -2.12
C LEU A 36 4.92 2.36 -1.34
N ALA A 37 3.97 2.08 -0.44
CA ALA A 37 3.42 3.10 0.46
C ALA A 37 4.50 3.71 1.34
N TYR A 38 5.37 2.88 1.92
CA TYR A 38 6.49 3.32 2.75
C TYR A 38 7.40 4.29 1.98
N ILE A 39 7.77 3.92 0.76
CA ILE A 39 8.64 4.74 -0.09
C ILE A 39 8.01 6.11 -0.34
N HIS A 40 6.73 6.13 -0.72
CA HIS A 40 6.04 7.37 -1.02
C HIS A 40 5.86 8.25 0.21
N ILE A 41 5.55 7.67 1.37
CA ILE A 41 5.40 8.44 2.62
C ILE A 41 6.74 9.08 2.99
N ARG A 42 7.83 8.31 2.96
CA ARG A 42 9.15 8.81 3.34
C ARG A 42 9.67 9.86 2.38
N LYS A 43 9.38 9.71 1.11
CA LYS A 43 9.89 10.61 0.07
C LYS A 43 9.04 11.85 -0.13
N TYR A 44 7.72 11.72 -0.03
CA TYR A 44 6.79 12.79 -0.41
C TYR A 44 5.88 13.27 0.72
N GLY A 45 5.85 12.58 1.86
CA GLY A 45 4.91 12.85 2.94
C GLY A 45 3.58 12.13 2.74
N MET A 46 2.79 12.00 3.83
CA MET A 46 1.55 11.21 3.81
C MET A 46 0.52 11.72 2.81
N ALA A 47 0.25 13.03 2.78
CA ALA A 47 -0.77 13.58 1.90
C ALA A 47 -0.47 13.32 0.43
N GLN A 48 0.76 13.56 0.00
CA GLN A 48 1.17 13.32 -1.38
C GLN A 48 1.25 11.82 -1.67
N ALA A 49 1.63 11.01 -0.68
CA ALA A 49 1.65 9.56 -0.83
C ALA A 49 0.26 9.01 -1.13
N GLU A 50 -0.78 9.50 -0.47
CA GLU A 50 -2.15 9.08 -0.74
C GLU A 50 -2.53 9.36 -2.20
N ILE A 51 -2.23 10.56 -2.67
CA ILE A 51 -2.51 10.97 -4.06
C ILE A 51 -1.74 10.08 -5.05
N ASN A 52 -0.45 9.91 -4.82
CA ASN A 52 0.42 9.13 -5.70
C ASN A 52 0.00 7.67 -5.76
N MET A 53 -0.27 7.07 -4.61
CA MET A 53 -0.63 5.65 -4.55
C MET A 53 -1.96 5.38 -5.25
N VAL A 54 -2.97 6.22 -5.02
CA VAL A 54 -4.26 6.07 -5.70
C VAL A 54 -4.08 6.14 -7.22
N ARG A 55 -3.39 7.18 -7.69
CA ARG A 55 -3.18 7.37 -9.13
C ARG A 55 -2.37 6.23 -9.74
N GLN A 56 -1.24 5.90 -9.14
CA GLN A 56 -0.32 4.94 -9.74
C GLN A 56 -0.85 3.51 -9.68
N ILE A 57 -1.49 3.11 -8.59
CA ILE A 57 -2.05 1.76 -8.49
C ILE A 57 -3.24 1.61 -9.45
N LYS A 58 -4.07 2.65 -9.55
CA LYS A 58 -5.20 2.63 -10.49
C LYS A 58 -4.71 2.51 -11.94
N GLU A 59 -3.73 3.33 -12.34
CA GLU A 59 -3.15 3.28 -13.68
C GLU A 59 -2.47 1.94 -13.95
N TYR A 60 -1.78 1.40 -12.95
CA TYR A 60 -1.14 0.09 -13.05
C TYR A 60 -2.17 -1.02 -13.27
N ALA A 61 -3.25 -1.00 -12.49
CA ALA A 61 -4.33 -1.97 -12.65
C ALA A 61 -4.99 -1.87 -14.02
N GLU A 62 -5.23 -0.65 -14.50
CA GLU A 62 -5.81 -0.42 -15.81
C GLU A 62 -4.89 -0.94 -16.94
N TYR A 63 -3.59 -0.67 -16.82
CA TYR A 63 -2.62 -1.11 -17.81
C TYR A 63 -2.60 -2.64 -17.96
N TYR A 64 -2.72 -3.36 -16.84
CA TYR A 64 -2.70 -4.83 -16.83
C TYR A 64 -4.08 -5.47 -16.91
N GLY A 65 -5.13 -4.67 -17.16
CA GLY A 65 -6.48 -5.21 -17.31
C GLY A 65 -7.10 -5.75 -16.01
N ALA A 66 -6.71 -5.18 -14.89
CA ALA A 66 -7.15 -5.61 -13.55
C ALA A 66 -7.88 -4.49 -12.81
N ASN A 67 -8.64 -3.66 -13.52
CA ASN A 67 -9.36 -2.51 -12.94
C ASN A 67 -10.26 -2.89 -11.77
N ASP A 68 -10.87 -4.06 -11.84
CA ASP A 68 -11.78 -4.56 -10.82
C ASP A 68 -11.07 -4.87 -9.50
N LYS A 69 -9.76 -5.00 -9.51
CA LYS A 69 -8.95 -5.27 -8.31
C LYS A 69 -8.56 -4.00 -7.56
N PHE A 70 -8.63 -2.83 -8.23
CA PHE A 70 -8.30 -1.58 -7.57
C PHE A 70 -9.33 -1.24 -6.50
N ASN A 71 -8.87 -0.84 -5.31
CA ASN A 71 -9.74 -0.45 -4.21
C ASN A 71 -9.20 0.85 -3.60
N LYS A 72 -9.91 1.94 -3.85
CA LYS A 72 -9.48 3.27 -3.41
C LYS A 72 -9.42 3.39 -1.89
N THR A 73 -10.42 2.85 -1.19
CA THR A 73 -10.45 2.90 0.28
C THR A 73 -9.28 2.13 0.89
N VAL A 74 -9.05 0.91 0.43
CA VAL A 74 -7.93 0.09 0.94
C VAL A 74 -6.59 0.76 0.63
N THR A 75 -6.46 1.36 -0.54
CA THR A 75 -5.21 2.04 -0.92
C THR A 75 -4.91 3.22 0.03
N ILE A 76 -5.89 4.09 0.25
CA ILE A 76 -5.72 5.24 1.14
C ILE A 76 -5.55 4.78 2.59
N ALA A 77 -6.37 3.83 3.04
CA ALA A 77 -6.27 3.28 4.40
C ALA A 77 -4.89 2.68 4.65
N SER A 78 -4.34 1.98 3.66
CA SER A 78 -2.99 1.40 3.76
C SER A 78 -1.92 2.46 3.97
N VAL A 79 -2.02 3.60 3.28
CA VAL A 79 -1.09 4.72 3.47
C VAL A 79 -1.22 5.26 4.89
N LYS A 80 -2.44 5.45 5.38
CA LYS A 80 -2.68 5.97 6.74
C LYS A 80 -2.16 5.02 7.81
N VAL A 81 -2.41 3.73 7.65
CA VAL A 81 -1.89 2.70 8.57
C VAL A 81 -0.37 2.70 8.56
N MET A 82 0.24 2.68 7.38
CA MET A 82 1.70 2.71 7.26
C MET A 82 2.29 3.95 7.92
N ASN A 83 1.70 5.11 7.71
CA ASN A 83 2.18 6.35 8.33
C ASN A 83 2.12 6.26 9.86
N HIS A 84 1.06 5.69 10.40
CA HIS A 84 0.92 5.50 11.84
C HIS A 84 2.06 4.65 12.41
N PHE A 85 2.39 3.54 11.75
CA PHE A 85 3.47 2.67 12.20
C PHE A 85 4.86 3.29 11.97
N ILE A 86 5.03 4.03 10.87
CA ILE A 86 6.28 4.77 10.63
C ILE A 86 6.56 5.76 11.76
N GLU A 87 5.53 6.48 12.24
CA GLU A 87 5.68 7.43 13.32
C GLU A 87 6.07 6.76 14.65
N LYS A 88 5.68 5.51 14.85
CA LYS A 88 6.04 4.74 16.05
C LYS A 88 7.37 4.01 15.90
N ALA A 89 7.89 3.86 14.69
CA ALA A 89 9.06 3.04 14.41
C ALA A 89 10.32 3.62 15.05
N THR A 90 11.18 2.73 15.52
CA THR A 90 12.47 3.09 16.09
C THR A 90 13.60 3.01 15.07
N LYS A 91 13.32 2.48 13.87
CA LYS A 91 14.29 2.28 12.78
C LYS A 91 13.81 2.95 11.49
N ASP A 92 14.70 3.11 10.52
CA ASP A 92 14.49 3.92 9.33
C ASP A 92 14.40 3.14 8.02
N SER A 93 14.17 1.83 8.07
CA SER A 93 14.02 1.04 6.85
C SER A 93 12.71 0.27 6.86
N PHE A 94 12.21 -0.05 5.67
CA PHE A 94 10.99 -0.84 5.53
C PHE A 94 11.15 -2.24 6.13
N HIS A 95 12.30 -2.88 5.87
CA HIS A 95 12.58 -4.22 6.41
C HIS A 95 12.51 -4.22 7.94
N GLU A 96 13.12 -3.23 8.57
CA GLU A 96 13.11 -3.10 10.03
C GLU A 96 11.73 -2.75 10.57
N LEU A 97 10.95 -1.98 9.82
CA LEU A 97 9.57 -1.65 10.19
C LEU A 97 8.72 -2.92 10.28
N ILE A 98 8.82 -3.81 9.31
CA ILE A 98 8.07 -5.05 9.29
C ILE A 98 8.51 -5.96 10.43
N GLU A 99 9.79 -5.99 10.75
CA GLU A 99 10.30 -6.77 11.89
C GLU A 99 9.79 -6.23 13.21
N GLU A 100 9.72 -4.91 13.35
CA GLU A 100 9.21 -4.26 14.57
C GLU A 100 7.71 -4.45 14.72
N PHE A 101 6.96 -4.43 13.62
CA PHE A 101 5.51 -4.54 13.62
C PHE A 101 5.04 -5.67 12.67
N PRO A 102 5.26 -6.93 13.07
CA PRO A 102 4.97 -8.07 12.17
C PRO A 102 3.50 -8.22 11.80
N ASN A 103 2.58 -7.64 12.56
CA ASN A 103 1.16 -7.68 12.25
C ASN A 103 0.80 -6.93 10.96
N LEU A 104 1.65 -6.01 10.51
CA LEU A 104 1.47 -5.38 9.19
C LEU A 104 1.44 -6.43 8.07
N MET A 105 2.26 -7.47 8.20
CA MET A 105 2.32 -8.55 7.21
C MET A 105 1.37 -9.69 7.54
N GLN A 106 1.26 -10.04 8.82
CA GLN A 106 0.58 -11.26 9.24
C GLN A 106 -0.92 -11.07 9.45
N ASP A 107 -1.35 -9.85 9.75
CA ASP A 107 -2.73 -9.61 10.19
C ASP A 107 -3.28 -8.25 9.78
N PHE A 108 -3.00 -7.85 8.54
CA PHE A 108 -3.40 -6.53 8.05
C PHE A 108 -4.92 -6.35 8.01
N ARG A 109 -5.66 -7.43 7.72
CA ARG A 109 -7.11 -7.38 7.70
C ARG A 109 -7.68 -7.04 9.06
N SER A 110 -7.10 -7.58 10.14
CA SER A 110 -7.52 -7.24 11.51
C SER A 110 -7.22 -5.79 11.84
N ILE A 111 -6.09 -5.25 11.34
CA ILE A 111 -5.78 -3.83 11.54
C ILE A 111 -6.89 -2.98 10.91
N LEU A 112 -7.27 -3.25 9.67
CA LEU A 112 -8.33 -2.49 9.01
C LEU A 112 -9.69 -2.69 9.65
N SER A 113 -9.98 -3.87 10.19
CA SER A 113 -11.27 -4.14 10.84
C SER A 113 -11.46 -3.39 12.15
N GLN A 114 -10.42 -2.80 12.71
CA GLN A 114 -10.54 -1.88 13.84
C GLN A 114 -11.15 -0.54 13.43
N HIS A 115 -11.05 -0.19 12.15
CA HIS A 115 -11.49 1.09 11.61
C HIS A 115 -12.83 0.98 10.88
N TYR A 116 -13.13 -0.17 10.30
CA TYR A 116 -14.33 -0.38 9.48
C TYR A 116 -15.14 -1.55 10.01
N SER A 117 -16.46 -1.34 10.17
CA SER A 117 -17.38 -2.40 10.63
C SER A 117 -17.76 -3.39 9.53
N PHE A 118 -17.38 -3.10 8.28
CA PHE A 118 -17.70 -3.93 7.11
C PHE A 118 -16.43 -4.31 6.36
N ASN A 119 -16.54 -5.27 5.45
CA ASN A 119 -15.40 -5.74 4.67
C ASN A 119 -15.10 -4.77 3.53
N VAL A 120 -14.15 -3.85 3.76
CA VAL A 120 -13.76 -2.84 2.76
C VAL A 120 -13.12 -3.47 1.52
N PHE A 121 -12.57 -4.67 1.63
CA PHE A 121 -11.89 -5.33 0.51
C PHE A 121 -12.85 -5.76 -0.59
N GLY A 122 -14.09 -6.12 -0.23
CA GLY A 122 -15.09 -6.57 -1.18
C GLY A 122 -16.21 -5.57 -1.45
N ASP A 123 -16.19 -4.42 -0.82
CA ASP A 123 -17.26 -3.43 -0.94
C ASP A 123 -17.12 -2.63 -2.24
N ARG A 124 -18.20 -2.58 -3.04
CA ARG A 124 -18.19 -1.89 -4.33
C ARG A 124 -17.97 -0.39 -4.21
N ARG A 125 -18.57 0.22 -3.21
CA ARG A 125 -18.43 1.65 -2.97
C ARG A 125 -17.02 1.99 -2.51
N ALA A 126 -16.46 1.16 -1.63
CA ALA A 126 -15.08 1.33 -1.15
C ALA A 126 -14.06 1.27 -2.29
N LYS A 127 -14.32 0.47 -3.32
CA LYS A 127 -13.43 0.37 -4.48
C LYS A 127 -13.39 1.65 -5.29
N LYS A 128 -14.50 2.39 -5.36
CA LYS A 128 -14.65 3.56 -6.22
C LYS A 128 -14.35 4.87 -5.53
N GLU A 129 -14.64 4.98 -4.25
CA GLU A 129 -14.44 6.20 -3.49
C GLU A 129 -13.92 5.87 -2.10
N PHE A 130 -13.22 6.84 -1.49
CA PHE A 130 -12.73 6.65 -0.12
C PHE A 130 -13.91 6.74 0.86
N ILE A 131 -14.08 5.67 1.65
CA ILE A 131 -15.07 5.65 2.74
C ILE A 131 -14.34 5.94 4.04
N GLU A 132 -14.81 6.96 4.77
CA GLU A 132 -14.26 7.28 6.08
C GLU A 132 -14.52 6.12 7.05
N PRO A 133 -13.58 5.86 7.97
CA PRO A 133 -13.78 4.79 8.96
C PRO A 133 -14.99 5.11 9.85
N ASP A 134 -15.83 4.09 10.07
CA ASP A 134 -17.02 4.21 10.89
C ASP A 134 -16.80 3.75 12.33
N LEU A 135 -15.66 3.20 12.63
CA LEU A 135 -15.27 2.79 13.99
C LEU A 135 -14.15 3.71 14.50
N LEU A 136 -12.92 3.21 14.56
CA LEU A 136 -11.78 3.99 15.04
C LEU A 136 -11.19 4.82 13.89
N HIS A 137 -10.90 6.09 14.15
CA HIS A 137 -10.18 6.93 13.17
C HIS A 137 -8.72 6.49 13.04
N PHE A 138 -8.17 6.80 11.89
CA PHE A 138 -6.74 6.55 11.66
C PHE A 138 -5.86 7.52 12.44
#